data_a7436f5d3958a5eadc5fa259d6c71fcd
#
_entry.id   a7436f5d3958a5eadc5fa259d6c71fcd
#
_cell.length_a   1.000
_cell.length_b   1.000
_cell.length_c   1.000
_cell.angle_alpha   90.00
_cell.angle_beta   90.00
_cell.angle_gamma   90.00
#
_symmetry.space_group_name_H-M   'P 1'
#
loop_
_entity.id
_entity.type
_entity.pdbx_description
1 polymer ?
#
loop_
_entity_poly.entity_id
_entity_poly.type
_entity_poly.pdbx_seq_one_letter_code
_entity_poly.pdbx_strand_id
1 'polypeptide(L)'
;MYEVVNDYITNVDDIMQKVLEHEAQGKFTNRGIGGTDTHATIYGESHFSSLYEKDMNEDLVETVWETLPESERKWVSQIVVNKYKPGDWLVKHQDSAGGYWQFKLVFLTEGKPHFKYWDKDDTEHLVQEKKGAMFKMPIETWHEVTKIEKDEDPKYSLCLIWE
;
A
#
# COMPACT_ATOMS: atom_id res chain seq x y z
N MET A 1 4.70 -16.19 5.68
CA MET A 1 6.12 -16.01 5.34
C MET A 1 6.37 -14.57 4.87
N TYR A 2 7.42 -13.96 5.41
CA TYR A 2 7.79 -12.58 5.10
C TYR A 2 8.93 -12.58 4.08
N GLU A 3 8.82 -11.76 3.04
CA GLU A 3 9.79 -11.71 1.96
C GLU A 3 9.92 -10.31 1.41
N VAL A 4 11.15 -9.90 1.10
CA VAL A 4 11.44 -8.65 0.39
C VAL A 4 12.05 -9.00 -0.95
N VAL A 5 11.47 -8.46 -2.03
CA VAL A 5 11.97 -8.63 -3.39
C VAL A 5 12.31 -7.25 -3.96
N ASN A 6 13.60 -6.98 -4.15
CA ASN A 6 14.04 -5.73 -4.78
C ASN A 6 13.73 -5.78 -6.29
N ASP A 7 13.49 -4.62 -6.87
CA ASP A 7 13.20 -4.48 -8.31
C ASP A 7 12.05 -5.39 -8.78
N TYR A 8 11.04 -5.56 -7.92
CA TYR A 8 9.87 -6.36 -8.23
C TYR A 8 9.09 -5.79 -9.43
N ILE A 9 9.01 -4.45 -9.50
CA ILE A 9 8.52 -3.74 -10.68
C ILE A 9 9.60 -2.75 -11.14
N THR A 10 9.68 -2.51 -12.45
CA THR A 10 10.71 -1.64 -13.04
C THR A 10 10.15 -0.36 -13.65
N ASN A 11 8.84 -0.30 -13.89
CA ASN A 11 8.16 0.87 -14.50
C ASN A 11 7.47 1.74 -13.43
N VAL A 12 8.10 1.90 -12.28
CA VAL A 12 7.54 2.65 -11.14
C VAL A 12 7.19 4.08 -11.53
N ASP A 13 8.05 4.75 -12.30
CA ASP A 13 7.82 6.15 -12.67
C ASP A 13 6.61 6.31 -13.59
N ASP A 14 6.37 5.36 -14.47
CA ASP A 14 5.17 5.35 -15.31
C ASP A 14 3.90 5.18 -14.48
N ILE A 15 3.92 4.23 -13.55
CA ILE A 15 2.80 4.03 -12.62
C ILE A 15 2.59 5.29 -11.78
N MET A 16 3.65 5.88 -11.22
CA MET A 16 3.55 7.09 -10.41
C MET A 16 2.96 8.26 -11.18
N GLN A 17 3.37 8.46 -12.42
CA GLN A 17 2.81 9.53 -13.25
C GLN A 17 1.30 9.38 -13.39
N LYS A 18 0.82 8.16 -13.67
CA LYS A 18 -0.61 7.87 -13.80
C LYS A 18 -1.35 8.03 -12.47
N VAL A 19 -0.73 7.63 -11.37
CA VAL A 19 -1.29 7.83 -10.02
C VAL A 19 -1.45 9.31 -9.70
N LEU A 20 -0.44 10.13 -10.01
CA LEU A 20 -0.50 11.57 -9.78
C LEU A 20 -1.57 12.25 -10.64
N GLU A 21 -1.80 11.78 -11.87
CA GLU A 21 -2.90 12.25 -12.70
C GLU A 21 -4.26 11.99 -12.07
N HIS A 22 -4.44 10.81 -11.47
CA HIS A 22 -5.66 10.47 -10.73
C HIS A 22 -5.83 11.34 -9.48
N GLU A 23 -4.75 11.62 -8.78
CA GLU A 23 -4.77 12.51 -7.61
C GLU A 23 -5.20 13.92 -8.01
N ALA A 24 -4.66 14.45 -9.10
CA ALA A 24 -5.03 15.76 -9.63
C ALA A 24 -6.51 15.84 -10.01
N GLN A 25 -7.13 14.71 -10.34
CA GLN A 25 -8.56 14.60 -10.64
C GLN A 25 -9.43 14.39 -9.40
N GLY A 26 -8.84 14.38 -8.20
CA GLY A 26 -9.58 14.22 -6.95
C GLY A 26 -10.09 12.79 -6.71
N LYS A 27 -9.46 11.77 -7.28
CA LYS A 27 -9.94 10.38 -7.21
C LYS A 27 -9.47 9.61 -5.97
N PHE A 28 -8.63 10.18 -5.14
CA PHE A 28 -8.26 9.56 -3.87
C PHE A 28 -9.37 9.74 -2.84
N THR A 29 -9.64 8.67 -2.10
CA THR A 29 -10.58 8.67 -0.98
C THR A 29 -9.83 8.90 0.33
N ASN A 30 -10.26 9.91 1.10
CA ASN A 30 -9.71 10.17 2.43
C ASN A 30 -10.17 9.06 3.37
N ARG A 31 -9.22 8.44 4.09
CA ARG A 31 -9.47 7.35 5.03
C ARG A 31 -9.08 7.74 6.46
N GLY A 32 -9.81 7.21 7.43
CA GLY A 32 -9.57 7.47 8.84
C GLY A 32 -10.41 8.62 9.39
N ILE A 33 -9.83 9.40 10.28
CA ILE A 33 -10.56 10.51 10.95
C ILE A 33 -11.02 11.53 9.91
N GLY A 34 -12.33 11.80 9.89
CA GLY A 34 -12.93 12.73 8.93
C GLY A 34 -13.08 12.18 7.52
N GLY A 35 -12.70 10.93 7.30
CA GLY A 35 -12.88 10.25 6.02
C GLY A 35 -14.29 9.73 5.80
N THR A 36 -14.54 9.24 4.59
CA THR A 36 -15.85 8.72 4.18
C THR A 36 -16.00 7.23 4.39
N ASP A 37 -14.92 6.51 4.69
CA ASP A 37 -14.96 5.07 4.95
C ASP A 37 -14.98 4.76 6.45
N THR A 38 -15.07 3.47 6.79
CA THR A 38 -15.18 2.99 8.15
C THR A 38 -13.85 2.56 8.77
N HIS A 39 -12.74 2.85 8.12
CA HIS A 39 -11.41 2.38 8.56
C HIS A 39 -11.10 2.78 10.00
N ALA A 40 -11.27 4.04 10.35
CA ALA A 40 -10.99 4.53 11.70
C ALA A 40 -11.89 3.86 12.75
N THR A 41 -13.10 3.49 12.38
CA THR A 41 -14.04 2.81 13.28
C THR A 41 -13.63 1.36 13.54
N ILE A 42 -13.10 0.69 12.50
CA ILE A 42 -12.74 -0.73 12.57
C ILE A 42 -11.36 -0.94 13.19
N TYR A 43 -10.37 -0.15 12.79
CA TYR A 43 -8.96 -0.36 13.15
C TYR A 43 -8.39 0.68 14.11
N GLY A 44 -9.18 1.66 14.51
CA GLY A 44 -8.72 2.77 15.34
C GLY A 44 -8.36 4.00 14.52
N GLU A 45 -7.78 5.00 15.18
CA GLU A 45 -7.43 6.26 14.54
C GLU A 45 -6.31 6.06 13.50
N SER A 46 -6.60 6.48 12.28
CA SER A 46 -5.63 6.53 11.18
C SER A 46 -5.96 7.73 10.32
N HIS A 47 -5.00 8.20 9.55
CA HIS A 47 -5.21 9.28 8.59
C HIS A 47 -4.33 9.06 7.37
N PHE A 48 -4.93 8.74 6.24
CA PHE A 48 -4.26 8.56 4.95
C PHE A 48 -5.31 8.58 3.85
N SER A 49 -4.89 8.42 2.60
CA SER A 49 -5.83 8.35 1.48
C SER A 49 -5.52 7.17 0.57
N SER A 50 -6.53 6.71 -0.17
CA SER A 50 -6.42 5.56 -1.06
C SER A 50 -7.06 5.84 -2.41
N LEU A 51 -6.41 5.34 -3.46
CA LEU A 51 -6.98 5.24 -4.79
C LEU A 51 -7.41 3.80 -4.99
N TYR A 52 -8.71 3.55 -4.99
CA TYR A 52 -9.27 2.22 -5.18
C TYR A 52 -9.32 1.86 -6.66
N GLU A 53 -9.25 0.58 -6.97
CA GLU A 53 -9.29 0.08 -8.34
C GLU A 53 -10.52 0.58 -9.11
N LYS A 54 -11.67 0.65 -8.45
CA LYS A 54 -12.92 1.16 -9.06
C LYS A 54 -12.82 2.60 -9.56
N ASP A 55 -11.88 3.38 -9.00
CA ASP A 55 -11.68 4.79 -9.34
C ASP A 55 -10.47 4.98 -10.27
N MET A 56 -9.77 3.91 -10.60
CA MET A 56 -8.68 3.92 -11.57
C MET A 56 -9.24 3.84 -12.99
N ASN A 57 -8.62 4.56 -13.92
CA ASN A 57 -8.95 4.38 -15.33
C ASN A 57 -8.34 3.07 -15.86
N GLU A 58 -8.82 2.64 -17.02
CA GLU A 58 -8.38 1.39 -17.64
C GLU A 58 -6.88 1.37 -17.91
N ASP A 59 -6.30 2.49 -18.32
CA ASP A 59 -4.89 2.60 -18.63
C ASP A 59 -4.02 2.33 -17.39
N LEU A 60 -4.37 2.89 -16.22
CA LEU A 60 -3.63 2.62 -14.98
C LEU A 60 -3.77 1.15 -14.57
N VAL A 61 -4.98 0.61 -14.61
CA VAL A 61 -5.21 -0.81 -14.26
C VAL A 61 -4.39 -1.74 -15.15
N GLU A 62 -4.43 -1.53 -16.46
CA GLU A 62 -3.64 -2.32 -17.40
C GLU A 62 -2.14 -2.19 -17.16
N THR A 63 -1.66 -0.97 -16.90
CA THR A 63 -0.25 -0.73 -16.63
C THR A 63 0.22 -1.49 -15.40
N VAL A 64 -0.57 -1.51 -14.33
CA VAL A 64 -0.26 -2.30 -13.13
C VAL A 64 -0.24 -3.79 -13.47
N TRP A 65 -1.28 -4.30 -14.13
CA TRP A 65 -1.36 -5.72 -14.49
C TRP A 65 -0.20 -6.19 -15.36
N GLU A 66 0.16 -5.42 -16.37
CA GLU A 66 1.27 -5.77 -17.28
C GLU A 66 2.61 -5.78 -16.57
N THR A 67 2.75 -5.02 -15.49
CA THR A 67 3.96 -4.96 -14.67
C THR A 67 4.17 -6.19 -13.81
N LEU A 68 3.08 -6.80 -13.36
CA LEU A 68 3.13 -7.98 -12.49
C LEU A 68 3.63 -9.20 -13.25
N PRO A 69 4.41 -10.08 -12.60
CA PRO A 69 4.78 -11.36 -13.21
C PRO A 69 3.54 -12.11 -13.69
N GLU A 70 3.58 -12.60 -14.92
CA GLU A 70 2.41 -13.24 -15.54
C GLU A 70 1.84 -14.38 -14.70
N SER A 71 2.72 -15.19 -14.11
CA SER A 71 2.34 -16.32 -13.25
C SER A 71 1.59 -15.91 -12.00
N GLU A 72 1.71 -14.65 -11.60
CA GLU A 72 1.11 -14.13 -10.36
C GLU A 72 -0.22 -13.41 -10.58
N ARG A 73 -0.47 -12.92 -11.80
CA ARG A 73 -1.65 -12.08 -12.11
C ARG A 73 -2.97 -12.71 -11.70
N LYS A 74 -3.13 -14.00 -11.94
CA LYS A 74 -4.37 -14.71 -11.64
C LYS A 74 -4.72 -14.79 -10.16
N TRP A 75 -3.76 -14.55 -9.28
CA TRP A 75 -3.95 -14.63 -7.83
C TRP A 75 -4.28 -13.28 -7.19
N VAL A 76 -4.06 -12.19 -7.90
CA VAL A 76 -4.35 -10.85 -7.39
C VAL A 76 -5.82 -10.54 -7.61
N SER A 77 -6.55 -10.33 -6.52
CA SER A 77 -7.98 -10.04 -6.57
C SER A 77 -8.30 -8.54 -6.47
N GLN A 78 -7.37 -7.76 -5.91
CA GLN A 78 -7.60 -6.33 -5.71
C GLN A 78 -6.28 -5.55 -5.74
N ILE A 79 -6.31 -4.37 -6.34
CA ILE A 79 -5.20 -3.41 -6.31
C ILE A 79 -5.69 -2.10 -5.70
N VAL A 80 -4.84 -1.49 -4.85
CA VAL A 80 -5.13 -0.22 -4.19
C VAL A 80 -3.83 0.56 -4.09
N VAL A 81 -3.87 1.87 -4.35
CA VAL A 81 -2.71 2.74 -4.07
C VAL A 81 -3.01 3.54 -2.81
N ASN A 82 -2.13 3.44 -1.82
CA ASN A 82 -2.21 4.24 -0.60
C ASN A 82 -1.23 5.40 -0.66
N LYS A 83 -1.67 6.54 -0.15
CA LYS A 83 -0.87 7.75 -0.01
C LYS A 83 -0.82 8.19 1.45
N TYR A 84 0.39 8.49 1.92
CA TYR A 84 0.65 9.07 3.23
C TYR A 84 1.39 10.38 3.02
N LYS A 85 0.71 11.50 3.26
CA LYS A 85 1.33 12.84 3.24
C LYS A 85 1.91 13.17 4.62
N PRO A 86 2.75 14.21 4.75
CA PRO A 86 3.23 14.63 6.06
C PRO A 86 2.09 14.78 7.08
N GLY A 87 2.26 14.15 8.24
CA GLY A 87 1.25 14.08 9.29
C GLY A 87 0.35 12.86 9.24
N ASP A 88 0.36 12.09 8.16
CA ASP A 88 -0.45 10.86 8.03
C ASP A 88 0.22 9.67 8.73
N TRP A 89 -0.61 8.71 9.11
CA TRP A 89 -0.18 7.45 9.73
C TRP A 89 -1.26 6.38 9.53
N LEU A 90 -0.88 5.11 9.69
CA LEU A 90 -1.79 3.97 9.77
C LEU A 90 -1.55 3.26 11.09
N VAL A 91 -2.57 3.21 11.95
CA VAL A 91 -2.48 2.59 13.27
C VAL A 91 -2.12 1.10 13.16
N LYS A 92 -1.39 0.59 14.16
CA LYS A 92 -1.10 -0.85 14.26
C LYS A 92 -2.40 -1.64 14.25
N HIS A 93 -2.52 -2.53 13.28
CA HIS A 93 -3.71 -3.36 13.08
C HIS A 93 -3.37 -4.65 12.36
N GLN A 94 -4.37 -5.49 12.26
CA GLN A 94 -4.31 -6.78 11.59
C GLN A 94 -5.47 -6.82 10.61
N ASP A 95 -5.20 -7.19 9.38
CA ASP A 95 -6.27 -7.37 8.41
C ASP A 95 -6.91 -8.74 8.56
N SER A 96 -8.22 -8.81 8.41
CA SER A 96 -8.94 -10.06 8.34
C SER A 96 -9.95 -9.97 7.21
N ALA A 97 -9.59 -10.53 6.08
CA ALA A 97 -10.49 -10.55 4.93
C ALA A 97 -10.80 -12.01 4.61
N GLY A 98 -12.05 -12.38 4.70
CA GLY A 98 -12.47 -13.74 4.40
C GLY A 98 -12.08 -14.14 2.98
N GLY A 99 -11.29 -15.20 2.85
CA GLY A 99 -10.80 -15.69 1.57
C GLY A 99 -9.46 -15.14 1.13
N TYR A 100 -9.04 -13.99 1.64
CA TYR A 100 -7.71 -13.44 1.32
C TYR A 100 -6.67 -14.08 2.24
N TRP A 101 -5.49 -14.36 1.69
CA TRP A 101 -4.45 -15.04 2.45
C TRP A 101 -3.08 -14.36 2.40
N GLN A 102 -2.87 -13.44 1.47
CA GLN A 102 -1.58 -12.78 1.31
C GLN A 102 -1.75 -11.33 0.89
N PHE A 103 -0.82 -10.51 1.37
CA PHE A 103 -0.72 -9.11 1.06
C PHE A 103 0.68 -8.82 0.52
N LYS A 104 0.76 -8.12 -0.61
CA LYS A 104 2.01 -7.61 -1.16
C LYS A 104 1.96 -6.10 -1.22
N LEU A 105 2.97 -5.47 -0.66
CA LEU A 105 3.13 -4.02 -0.65
C LEU A 105 4.29 -3.65 -1.56
N VAL A 106 4.02 -2.89 -2.61
CA VAL A 106 5.04 -2.41 -3.54
C VAL A 106 5.28 -0.93 -3.27
N PHE A 107 6.51 -0.56 -2.96
CA PHE A 107 6.86 0.83 -2.70
C PHE A 107 7.01 1.59 -4.00
N LEU A 108 6.19 2.63 -4.19
CA LEU A 108 6.25 3.50 -5.37
C LEU A 108 7.17 4.70 -5.15
N THR A 109 7.49 4.97 -3.89
CA THR A 109 8.44 6.01 -3.47
C THR A 109 9.46 5.41 -2.53
N GLU A 110 10.60 6.08 -2.37
CA GLU A 110 11.60 5.69 -1.39
C GLU A 110 11.90 6.84 -0.43
N GLY A 111 12.59 6.54 0.66
CA GLY A 111 12.93 7.51 1.67
C GLY A 111 13.04 6.86 3.04
N LYS A 112 12.85 7.64 4.08
CA LYS A 112 12.88 7.17 5.45
C LYS A 112 11.83 6.09 5.68
N PRO A 113 12.18 4.94 6.29
CA PRO A 113 11.24 3.84 6.48
C PRO A 113 10.18 4.18 7.55
N HIS A 114 8.94 3.81 7.28
CA HIS A 114 7.80 3.99 8.18
C HIS A 114 6.97 2.74 8.35
N PHE A 115 7.09 1.77 7.43
CA PHE A 115 6.32 0.54 7.48
C PHE A 115 6.94 -0.45 8.47
N LYS A 116 6.17 -0.84 9.48
CA LYS A 116 6.55 -1.83 10.48
C LYS A 116 5.62 -3.02 10.47
N TYR A 117 6.16 -4.21 10.76
CA TYR A 117 5.34 -5.38 11.00
C TYR A 117 5.88 -6.17 12.20
N TRP A 118 5.03 -7.02 12.74
CA TRP A 118 5.38 -7.93 13.84
C TRP A 118 5.28 -9.35 13.33
N ASP A 119 6.33 -10.13 13.51
CA ASP A 119 6.37 -11.51 13.08
C ASP A 119 5.61 -12.43 14.05
N LYS A 120 5.68 -13.75 13.80
CA LYS A 120 4.99 -14.75 14.63
C LYS A 120 5.47 -14.80 16.07
N ASP A 121 6.67 -14.34 16.33
CA ASP A 121 7.26 -14.28 17.68
C ASP A 121 7.05 -12.91 18.32
N ASP A 122 6.18 -12.08 17.73
CA ASP A 122 5.87 -10.73 18.16
C ASP A 122 7.08 -9.80 18.14
N THR A 123 8.05 -10.09 17.27
CA THR A 123 9.22 -9.25 17.08
C THR A 123 8.92 -8.18 16.03
N GLU A 124 9.23 -6.92 16.40
CA GLU A 124 9.03 -5.75 15.54
C GLU A 124 10.12 -5.67 14.47
N HIS A 125 9.70 -5.42 13.23
CA HIS A 125 10.59 -5.21 12.09
C HIS A 125 10.21 -3.91 11.38
N LEU A 126 11.22 -3.14 11.00
CA LEU A 126 11.07 -1.95 10.17
C LEU A 126 11.54 -2.29 8.76
N VAL A 127 10.64 -2.12 7.78
CA VAL A 127 10.93 -2.48 6.38
C VAL A 127 11.62 -1.31 5.68
N GLN A 128 12.73 -1.58 5.02
CA GLN A 128 13.41 -0.60 4.17
C GLN A 128 12.56 -0.33 2.92
N GLU A 129 12.17 0.93 2.73
CA GLU A 129 11.29 1.32 1.64
C GLU A 129 12.11 1.76 0.43
N LYS A 130 12.32 0.84 -0.50
CA LYS A 130 13.03 1.08 -1.77
C LYS A 130 12.02 1.13 -2.91
N LYS A 131 12.15 2.13 -3.76
CA LYS A 131 11.32 2.30 -4.94
C LYS A 131 11.36 1.05 -5.84
N GLY A 132 10.18 0.49 -6.11
CA GLY A 132 10.06 -0.73 -6.91
C GLY A 132 10.19 -2.03 -6.14
N ALA A 133 10.59 -2.00 -4.87
CA ALA A 133 10.68 -3.19 -4.04
C ALA A 133 9.30 -3.61 -3.53
N MET A 134 9.13 -4.91 -3.29
CA MET A 134 7.90 -5.50 -2.77
C MET A 134 8.18 -6.16 -1.43
N PHE A 135 7.30 -5.94 -0.47
CA PHE A 135 7.25 -6.68 0.79
C PHE A 135 6.01 -7.56 0.83
N LYS A 136 6.20 -8.84 1.08
CA LYS A 136 5.14 -9.83 1.15
C LYS A 136 4.90 -10.27 2.59
N MET A 137 3.63 -10.34 3.01
CA MET A 137 3.26 -10.82 4.33
C MET A 137 1.93 -11.57 4.30
N PRO A 138 1.71 -12.52 5.24
CA PRO A 138 0.37 -13.08 5.47
C PRO A 138 -0.63 -11.97 5.82
N ILE A 139 -1.89 -12.16 5.43
CA ILE A 139 -2.93 -11.12 5.62
C ILE A 139 -3.15 -10.75 7.09
N GLU A 140 -2.94 -11.69 8.00
CA GLU A 140 -3.17 -11.49 9.44
C GLU A 140 -1.97 -10.84 10.16
N THR A 141 -0.94 -10.44 9.44
CA THR A 141 0.25 -9.81 10.05
C THR A 141 -0.10 -8.47 10.68
N TRP A 142 0.28 -8.29 11.95
CA TRP A 142 0.21 -6.99 12.61
C TRP A 142 1.18 -6.04 11.93
N HIS A 143 0.68 -4.88 11.53
CA HIS A 143 1.51 -3.88 10.85
C HIS A 143 0.99 -2.47 11.09
N GLU A 144 1.88 -1.50 10.85
CA GLU A 144 1.55 -0.08 10.95
C GLU A 144 2.40 0.74 9.98
N VAL A 145 1.98 1.97 9.74
CA VAL A 145 2.80 3.00 9.10
C VAL A 145 2.96 4.12 10.13
N THR A 146 4.19 4.38 10.56
CA THR A 146 4.47 5.45 11.52
C THR A 146 4.22 6.81 10.90
N LYS A 147 4.00 7.82 11.72
CA LYS A 147 3.65 9.17 11.27
C LYS A 147 4.73 9.76 10.37
N ILE A 148 4.32 10.23 9.19
CA ILE A 148 5.21 10.89 8.25
C ILE A 148 5.57 12.28 8.79
N GLU A 149 6.86 12.60 8.83
CA GLU A 149 7.35 13.86 9.35
C GLU A 149 7.07 15.03 8.40
N LYS A 150 7.09 16.26 8.94
CA LYS A 150 6.75 17.47 8.20
C LYS A 150 7.68 17.79 7.03
N ASP A 151 8.93 17.35 7.11
CA ASP A 151 9.97 17.61 6.12
C ASP A 151 10.13 16.48 5.10
N GLU A 152 9.31 15.43 5.22
CA GLU A 152 9.33 14.31 4.28
C GLU A 152 8.39 14.54 3.12
N ASP A 153 8.74 13.94 1.97
CA ASP A 153 7.83 13.88 0.82
C ASP A 153 6.70 12.89 1.07
N PRO A 154 5.54 13.06 0.41
CA PRO A 154 4.47 12.07 0.46
C PRO A 154 4.95 10.69 0.02
N LYS A 155 4.45 9.65 0.68
CA LYS A 155 4.75 8.24 0.37
C LYS A 155 3.58 7.62 -0.35
N TYR A 156 3.88 6.88 -1.42
CA TYR A 156 2.89 6.11 -2.16
C TYR A 156 3.29 4.64 -2.19
N SER A 157 2.31 3.78 -2.02
CA SER A 157 2.52 2.33 -2.11
C SER A 157 1.37 1.68 -2.87
N LEU A 158 1.71 0.65 -3.65
CA LEU A 158 0.74 -0.17 -4.37
C LEU A 158 0.50 -1.43 -3.54
N CYS A 159 -0.75 -1.65 -3.15
CA CYS A 159 -1.15 -2.80 -2.37
C CYS A 159 -1.81 -3.82 -3.28
N LEU A 160 -1.30 -5.04 -3.25
CA LEU A 160 -1.82 -6.17 -4.01
C LEU A 160 -2.38 -7.18 -3.01
N ILE A 161 -3.68 -7.43 -3.09
CA ILE A 161 -4.36 -8.38 -2.22
C ILE A 161 -4.57 -9.67 -2.99
N TRP A 162 -4.11 -10.78 -2.42
CA TRP A 162 -4.13 -12.11 -3.02
C TRP A 162 -5.20 -12.97 -2.39
N GLU A 163 -5.92 -13.61 -3.26
CA GLU A 163 -6.93 -14.58 -2.89
C GLU A 163 -6.48 -16.02 -3.15
#